data_c1db5189c9c049f794b66e022273aafb
#
_entry.id   c1db5189c9c049f794b66e022273aafb
#
_cell.length_a   1.000
_cell.length_b   1.000
_cell.length_c   1.000
_cell.angle_alpha   90.00
_cell.angle_beta   90.00
_cell.angle_gamma   90.00
#
_symmetry.space_group_name_H-M   'P 1'
#
loop_
_entity.id
_entity.type
_entity.pdbx_description
1 polymer ?
#
loop_
_entity_poly.entity_id
_entity_poly.type
_entity_poly.pdbx_seq_one_letter_code
_entity_poly.pdbx_strand_id
1 'polypeptide(L)'
;MIGADLGDALEQAGYRVLGPFGTTAEALAALEQERPTLAVVDVKLRDGFCITLGHELRQRGIPVVVHSGFRSDEPRAQGFHGVPWLMKPALPSDVVALANELALSGASSVSIEAPPPSRPSHAAKTQSNPLVRKLEGFVSLSDADKALLERISAPSRIIPAQTDLVREGDAPKGVFLILEGMACRHKVRANGARQIMAYLVPGDFCDLDVALLDTMDHTIVTLSACKVVCISPKVIAEVMEHHPQLARALRMSTLVDEATLREWLMNVGCRSALERVAHLFCELQVRMQVVRVADGNSYDLPITQAGLADTTGLSSVHLNRTMQELRRAGLIKLRQRRLTILDLPRLRTLAEFKANYLHLGGLAAA
;
A
#
# COMPACT_ATOMS: atom_id res chain seq x y z
N MET A 1 -1.39 22.37 -15.86
CA MET A 1 -1.51 21.05 -16.52
C MET A 1 -2.27 20.02 -15.65
N ILE A 2 -2.04 19.90 -14.34
CA ILE A 2 -2.76 18.91 -13.49
C ILE A 2 -4.27 19.18 -13.39
N GLY A 3 -4.72 20.42 -13.49
CA GLY A 3 -6.14 20.77 -13.42
C GLY A 3 -6.96 20.42 -14.67
N ALA A 4 -6.34 20.42 -15.85
CA ALA A 4 -7.01 20.07 -17.10
C ALA A 4 -7.26 18.55 -17.19
N ASP A 5 -6.25 17.72 -16.87
CA ASP A 5 -6.37 16.26 -16.90
C ASP A 5 -7.41 15.75 -15.88
N LEU A 6 -7.59 16.46 -14.76
CA LEU A 6 -8.61 16.14 -13.77
C LEU A 6 -10.00 16.59 -14.21
N GLY A 7 -10.10 17.74 -14.85
CA GLY A 7 -11.35 18.23 -15.46
C GLY A 7 -11.89 17.25 -16.48
N ASP A 8 -11.04 16.83 -17.43
CA ASP A 8 -11.38 15.86 -18.47
C ASP A 8 -11.86 14.51 -17.87
N ALA A 9 -11.23 14.05 -16.80
CA ALA A 9 -11.62 12.80 -16.13
C ALA A 9 -12.98 12.91 -15.42
N LEU A 10 -13.29 14.06 -14.82
CA LEU A 10 -14.59 14.32 -14.20
C LEU A 10 -15.69 14.45 -15.25
N GLU A 11 -15.42 15.10 -16.39
CA GLU A 11 -16.36 15.21 -17.50
C GLU A 11 -16.65 13.84 -18.13
N GLN A 12 -15.64 13.00 -18.32
CA GLN A 12 -15.81 11.61 -18.77
C GLN A 12 -16.62 10.76 -17.79
N ALA A 13 -16.60 11.11 -16.50
CA ALA A 13 -17.42 10.47 -15.48
C ALA A 13 -18.85 11.04 -15.38
N GLY A 14 -19.21 12.01 -16.25
CA GLY A 14 -20.55 12.59 -16.33
C GLY A 14 -20.77 13.84 -15.48
N TYR A 15 -19.73 14.43 -14.91
CA TYR A 15 -19.82 15.70 -14.20
C TYR A 15 -19.72 16.87 -15.17
N ARG A 16 -20.49 17.94 -14.87
CA ARG A 16 -20.27 19.26 -15.49
C ARG A 16 -19.24 20.02 -14.65
N VAL A 17 -18.08 20.29 -15.19
CA VAL A 17 -16.96 20.90 -14.47
C VAL A 17 -17.08 22.44 -14.53
N LEU A 18 -17.06 23.08 -13.35
CA LEU A 18 -16.91 24.52 -13.18
C LEU A 18 -15.46 24.82 -12.81
N GLY A 19 -14.71 25.42 -13.70
CA GLY A 19 -13.29 25.70 -13.51
C GLY A 19 -12.41 24.99 -14.55
N PRO A 20 -11.12 24.79 -14.28
CA PRO A 20 -10.40 24.98 -13.02
C PRO A 20 -10.12 26.46 -12.67
N PHE A 21 -10.25 26.82 -11.40
CA PHE A 21 -9.90 28.13 -10.88
C PHE A 21 -8.49 28.15 -10.33
N GLY A 22 -7.72 29.17 -10.62
CA GLY A 22 -6.33 29.30 -10.21
C GLY A 22 -6.14 30.01 -8.88
N THR A 23 -7.14 30.72 -8.38
CA THR A 23 -7.10 31.54 -7.17
C THR A 23 -8.35 31.34 -6.32
N THR A 24 -8.23 31.59 -5.00
CA THR A 24 -9.35 31.61 -4.06
C THR A 24 -10.42 32.63 -4.46
N ALA A 25 -10.00 33.80 -4.94
CA ALA A 25 -10.90 34.86 -5.36
C ALA A 25 -11.77 34.44 -6.57
N GLU A 26 -11.18 33.81 -7.58
CA GLU A 26 -11.91 33.27 -8.75
C GLU A 26 -12.93 32.20 -8.32
N ALA A 27 -12.54 31.30 -7.43
CA ALA A 27 -13.42 30.24 -6.94
C ALA A 27 -14.60 30.80 -6.13
N LEU A 28 -14.35 31.74 -5.24
CA LEU A 28 -15.41 32.41 -4.47
C LEU A 28 -16.37 33.17 -5.38
N ALA A 29 -15.86 33.89 -6.37
CA ALA A 29 -16.72 34.61 -7.34
C ALA A 29 -17.61 33.65 -8.14
N ALA A 30 -17.10 32.47 -8.50
CA ALA A 30 -17.90 31.44 -9.17
C ALA A 30 -19.02 30.89 -8.28
N LEU A 31 -18.75 30.72 -6.96
CA LEU A 31 -19.73 30.25 -5.97
C LEU A 31 -20.90 31.25 -5.76
N GLU A 32 -20.72 32.53 -6.09
CA GLU A 32 -21.79 33.50 -6.08
C GLU A 32 -22.74 33.38 -7.30
N GLN A 33 -22.22 32.83 -8.39
CA GLN A 33 -22.99 32.70 -9.64
C GLN A 33 -23.66 31.31 -9.72
N GLU A 34 -23.02 30.29 -9.25
CA GLU A 34 -23.51 28.91 -9.34
C GLU A 34 -23.10 28.07 -8.16
N ARG A 35 -24.05 27.28 -7.62
CA ARG A 35 -23.78 26.35 -6.52
C ARG A 35 -23.42 24.97 -7.08
N PRO A 36 -22.17 24.51 -6.95
CA PRO A 36 -21.78 23.16 -7.35
C PRO A 36 -22.34 22.12 -6.37
N THR A 37 -22.56 20.91 -6.86
CA THR A 37 -22.98 19.76 -6.04
C THR A 37 -21.82 19.13 -5.29
N LEU A 38 -20.57 19.37 -5.72
CA LEU A 38 -19.34 18.89 -5.15
C LEU A 38 -18.20 19.84 -5.51
N ALA A 39 -17.21 20.01 -4.64
CA ALA A 39 -15.98 20.74 -4.93
C ALA A 39 -14.76 19.85 -4.78
N VAL A 40 -13.83 19.91 -5.74
CA VAL A 40 -12.48 19.32 -5.64
C VAL A 40 -11.49 20.46 -5.47
N VAL A 41 -10.76 20.49 -4.34
CA VAL A 41 -9.98 21.65 -3.92
C VAL A 41 -8.53 21.27 -3.66
N ASP A 42 -7.57 22.06 -4.17
CA ASP A 42 -6.20 22.07 -3.66
C ASP A 42 -6.09 23.10 -2.53
N VAL A 43 -5.46 22.73 -1.42
CA VAL A 43 -5.27 23.62 -0.25
C VAL A 43 -4.41 24.83 -0.58
N LYS A 44 -3.53 24.75 -1.59
CA LYS A 44 -2.66 25.83 -2.04
C LYS A 44 -2.98 26.23 -3.48
N LEU A 45 -3.50 27.42 -3.66
CA LEU A 45 -3.75 28.09 -4.94
C LEU A 45 -2.67 29.14 -5.23
N ARG A 46 -2.77 29.84 -6.37
CA ARG A 46 -1.78 30.86 -6.77
C ARG A 46 -1.71 32.05 -5.81
N ASP A 47 -2.82 32.40 -5.18
CA ASP A 47 -2.98 33.49 -4.22
C ASP A 47 -2.75 33.06 -2.75
N GLY A 48 -2.37 31.81 -2.50
CA GLY A 48 -2.03 31.31 -1.17
C GLY A 48 -2.85 30.10 -0.73
N PHE A 49 -3.00 29.95 0.60
CA PHE A 49 -3.82 28.87 1.18
C PHE A 49 -5.31 29.25 1.18
N CYS A 50 -6.15 28.38 0.62
CA CYS A 50 -7.57 28.65 0.40
C CYS A 50 -8.47 28.31 1.62
N ILE A 51 -8.04 28.67 2.84
CA ILE A 51 -8.78 28.39 4.09
C ILE A 51 -10.17 29.04 4.04
N THR A 52 -10.27 30.26 3.55
CA THR A 52 -11.54 30.99 3.39
C THR A 52 -12.52 30.25 2.47
N LEU A 53 -12.03 29.68 1.36
CA LEU A 53 -12.84 28.87 0.46
C LEU A 53 -13.36 27.62 1.16
N GLY A 54 -12.53 26.96 1.99
CA GLY A 54 -12.94 25.78 2.76
C GLY A 54 -14.06 26.09 3.75
N HIS A 55 -14.00 27.24 4.43
CA HIS A 55 -15.08 27.71 5.30
C HIS A 55 -16.36 28.01 4.54
N GLU A 56 -16.28 28.68 3.41
CA GLU A 56 -17.42 29.03 2.57
C GLU A 56 -18.14 27.80 2.00
N LEU A 57 -17.38 26.84 1.47
CA LEU A 57 -17.93 25.57 0.99
C LEU A 57 -18.66 24.80 2.09
N ARG A 58 -18.10 24.80 3.31
CA ARG A 58 -18.73 24.18 4.47
C ARG A 58 -20.01 24.89 4.89
N GLN A 59 -20.01 26.23 4.95
CA GLN A 59 -21.22 27.02 5.28
C GLN A 59 -22.34 26.78 4.28
N ARG A 60 -22.02 26.64 3.01
CA ARG A 60 -22.99 26.35 1.96
C ARG A 60 -23.39 24.85 1.90
N GLY A 61 -22.82 23.99 2.75
CA GLY A 61 -23.10 22.56 2.77
C GLY A 61 -22.70 21.85 1.48
N ILE A 62 -21.64 22.34 0.80
CA ILE A 62 -21.12 21.75 -0.43
C ILE A 62 -20.10 20.67 -0.04
N PRO A 63 -20.32 19.41 -0.43
CA PRO A 63 -19.33 18.34 -0.21
C PRO A 63 -17.99 18.70 -0.85
N VAL A 64 -16.88 18.38 -0.15
CA VAL A 64 -15.55 18.73 -0.61
C VAL A 64 -14.67 17.48 -0.65
N VAL A 65 -13.91 17.33 -1.72
CA VAL A 65 -12.76 16.45 -1.82
C VAL A 65 -11.51 17.31 -1.84
N VAL A 66 -10.58 17.10 -0.93
CA VAL A 66 -9.28 17.78 -0.99
C VAL A 66 -8.31 16.93 -1.79
N HIS A 67 -7.67 17.53 -2.81
CA HIS A 67 -6.62 16.93 -3.62
C HIS A 67 -5.36 17.78 -3.54
N SER A 68 -4.49 17.54 -2.55
CA SER A 68 -3.40 18.45 -2.21
C SER A 68 -2.08 17.73 -1.93
N GLY A 69 -0.97 18.47 -2.07
CA GLY A 69 0.36 18.01 -1.65
C GLY A 69 0.63 18.16 -0.15
N PHE A 70 -0.30 18.77 0.61
CA PHE A 70 -0.21 18.95 2.06
C PHE A 70 -1.01 17.88 2.78
N ARG A 71 -0.62 17.57 4.02
CA ARG A 71 -1.32 16.61 4.89
C ARG A 71 -2.52 17.26 5.57
N SER A 72 -3.53 16.44 5.90
CA SER A 72 -4.76 16.91 6.56
C SER A 72 -4.54 17.37 8.02
N ASP A 73 -3.46 16.94 8.66
CA ASP A 73 -3.08 17.28 10.04
C ASP A 73 -2.23 18.56 10.15
N GLU A 74 -1.83 19.16 9.02
CA GLU A 74 -1.07 20.40 9.03
C GLU A 74 -1.94 21.61 9.41
N PRO A 75 -1.36 22.64 10.12
CA PRO A 75 -2.08 23.86 10.48
C PRO A 75 -2.68 24.61 9.28
N ARG A 76 -2.09 24.40 8.09
CA ARG A 76 -2.50 25.00 6.83
C ARG A 76 -3.76 24.36 6.24
N ALA A 77 -4.20 23.23 6.78
CA ALA A 77 -5.40 22.49 6.38
C ALA A 77 -6.65 22.84 7.21
N GLN A 78 -6.57 23.79 8.13
CA GLN A 78 -7.62 24.11 9.13
C GLN A 78 -9.02 24.36 8.55
N GLY A 79 -9.13 24.85 7.31
CA GLY A 79 -10.42 25.04 6.63
C GLY A 79 -11.10 23.75 6.17
N PHE A 80 -10.41 22.61 6.18
CA PHE A 80 -10.81 21.34 5.55
C PHE A 80 -10.82 20.15 6.50
N HIS A 81 -10.98 20.36 7.82
CA HIS A 81 -11.06 19.25 8.76
C HIS A 81 -12.27 18.35 8.53
N GLY A 82 -12.04 17.03 8.56
CA GLY A 82 -13.10 16.03 8.45
C GLY A 82 -13.64 15.80 7.04
N VAL A 83 -13.00 16.37 5.99
CA VAL A 83 -13.35 16.09 4.60
C VAL A 83 -12.46 15.02 4.00
N PRO A 84 -12.93 14.24 3.02
CA PRO A 84 -12.12 13.29 2.28
C PRO A 84 -10.88 13.93 1.66
N TRP A 85 -9.73 13.29 1.85
CA TRP A 85 -8.42 13.83 1.49
C TRP A 85 -7.64 12.89 0.59
N LEU A 86 -7.20 13.39 -0.57
CA LEU A 86 -6.31 12.72 -1.48
C LEU A 86 -4.98 13.47 -1.57
N MET A 87 -3.90 12.78 -1.19
CA MET A 87 -2.55 13.32 -1.32
C MET A 87 -2.12 13.33 -2.78
N LYS A 88 -1.55 14.43 -3.25
CA LYS A 88 -0.86 14.49 -4.55
C LYS A 88 0.47 13.74 -4.46
N PRO A 89 0.82 12.97 -5.51
CA PRO A 89 0.04 12.73 -6.74
C PRO A 89 -1.03 11.64 -6.56
N ALA A 90 -2.29 11.94 -6.86
CA ALA A 90 -3.36 10.96 -6.98
C ALA A 90 -3.78 10.82 -8.46
N LEU A 91 -4.32 9.66 -8.82
CA LEU A 91 -4.86 9.48 -10.17
C LEU A 91 -6.17 10.28 -10.31
N PRO A 92 -6.47 10.86 -11.49
CA PRO A 92 -7.78 11.45 -11.73
C PRO A 92 -8.94 10.50 -11.44
N SER A 93 -8.76 9.18 -11.69
CA SER A 93 -9.73 8.13 -11.36
C SER A 93 -10.00 7.99 -9.85
N ASP A 94 -9.02 8.26 -8.99
CA ASP A 94 -9.18 8.18 -7.54
C ASP A 94 -10.01 9.36 -7.03
N VAL A 95 -9.80 10.54 -7.63
CA VAL A 95 -10.60 11.73 -7.35
C VAL A 95 -12.05 11.53 -7.81
N VAL A 96 -12.25 10.97 -9.02
CA VAL A 96 -13.58 10.63 -9.55
C VAL A 96 -14.29 9.61 -8.67
N ALA A 97 -13.61 8.57 -8.20
CA ALA A 97 -14.19 7.56 -7.32
C ALA A 97 -14.71 8.17 -6.02
N LEU A 98 -13.90 9.03 -5.40
CA LEU A 98 -14.27 9.70 -4.15
C LEU A 98 -15.36 10.75 -4.36
N ALA A 99 -15.38 11.43 -5.50
CA ALA A 99 -16.45 12.33 -5.90
C ALA A 99 -17.80 11.59 -6.05
N ASN A 100 -17.79 10.40 -6.67
CA ASN A 100 -18.97 9.56 -6.81
C ASN A 100 -19.49 9.07 -5.45
N GLU A 101 -18.62 8.67 -4.52
CA GLU A 101 -19.02 8.26 -3.16
C GLU A 101 -19.72 9.39 -2.41
N LEU A 102 -19.19 10.61 -2.50
CA LEU A 102 -19.79 11.78 -1.85
C LEU A 102 -21.10 12.21 -2.52
N ALA A 103 -21.21 12.12 -3.84
CA ALA A 103 -22.43 12.45 -4.55
C ALA A 103 -23.58 11.49 -4.19
N LEU A 104 -23.29 10.20 -3.99
CA LEU A 104 -24.25 9.19 -3.55
C LEU A 104 -24.65 9.38 -2.07
N SER A 105 -23.72 9.79 -1.22
CA SER A 105 -23.98 10.04 0.21
C SER A 105 -24.84 11.29 0.45
N GLY A 106 -24.80 12.29 -0.45
CA GLY A 106 -25.61 13.51 -0.37
C GLY A 106 -27.07 13.33 -0.79
N ALA A 107 -27.44 12.21 -1.41
CA ALA A 107 -28.80 11.93 -1.90
C ALA A 107 -29.67 11.12 -0.93
N SER A 108 -29.17 10.71 0.25
CA SER A 108 -29.88 9.84 1.20
C SER A 108 -30.04 10.47 2.58
N SER A 109 -31.02 11.35 2.72
CA SER A 109 -31.72 11.57 3.99
C SER A 109 -33.05 10.84 3.95
N VAL A 110 -33.07 9.52 4.03
CA VAL A 110 -34.24 8.69 4.37
C VAL A 110 -33.74 7.42 5.06
N SER A 111 -34.21 7.27 6.32
CA SER A 111 -34.34 6.04 7.11
C SER A 111 -33.16 5.05 7.12
N ILE A 112 -32.55 4.97 8.28
CA ILE A 112 -31.62 3.91 8.68
C ILE A 112 -32.39 2.57 8.69
N GLU A 113 -32.35 1.86 7.58
CA GLU A 113 -32.55 0.43 7.55
C GLU A 113 -31.15 -0.18 7.51
N ALA A 114 -30.88 -1.07 8.46
CA ALA A 114 -29.59 -1.74 8.59
C ALA A 114 -29.18 -2.30 7.23
N PRO A 115 -27.92 -2.14 6.80
CA PRO A 115 -27.48 -2.71 5.53
C PRO A 115 -27.71 -4.23 5.60
N PRO A 116 -28.22 -4.84 4.53
CA PRO A 116 -28.31 -6.29 4.46
C PRO A 116 -26.89 -6.84 4.68
N PRO A 117 -26.76 -7.97 5.40
CA PRO A 117 -25.45 -8.53 5.68
C PRO A 117 -24.72 -8.66 4.36
N SER A 118 -23.55 -8.01 4.28
CA SER A 118 -22.61 -8.16 3.18
C SER A 118 -22.56 -9.64 2.83
N ARG A 119 -22.77 -9.98 1.54
CA ARG A 119 -22.66 -11.37 1.06
C ARG A 119 -21.41 -11.95 1.72
N PRO A 120 -21.51 -13.12 2.34
CA PRO A 120 -20.34 -13.75 2.91
C PRO A 120 -19.31 -13.88 1.80
N SER A 121 -18.21 -13.16 1.93
CA SER A 121 -17.02 -13.42 1.14
C SER A 121 -16.81 -14.93 1.23
N HIS A 122 -16.67 -15.55 0.09
CA HIS A 122 -16.44 -16.97 -0.14
C HIS A 122 -16.17 -17.76 1.14
N ALA A 123 -17.03 -18.75 1.40
CA ALA A 123 -17.01 -19.66 2.54
C ALA A 123 -15.63 -19.74 3.18
N ALA A 124 -15.58 -19.51 4.48
CA ALA A 124 -14.43 -19.75 5.33
C ALA A 124 -13.96 -21.21 5.16
N LYS A 125 -13.23 -21.48 4.07
CA LYS A 125 -12.21 -22.51 4.07
C LYS A 125 -11.26 -22.05 5.15
N THR A 126 -11.06 -22.85 6.16
CA THR A 126 -10.04 -22.69 7.20
C THR A 126 -8.74 -22.30 6.49
N GLN A 127 -8.51 -20.99 6.35
CA GLN A 127 -7.32 -20.50 5.66
C GLN A 127 -6.18 -20.80 6.62
N SER A 128 -5.35 -21.79 6.28
CA SER A 128 -4.17 -22.10 7.06
C SER A 128 -3.31 -20.83 7.20
N ASN A 129 -2.71 -20.64 8.36
CA ASN A 129 -1.89 -19.50 8.73
C ASN A 129 -0.84 -19.17 7.65
N PRO A 130 -0.74 -17.92 7.17
CA PRO A 130 0.22 -17.53 6.13
C PRO A 130 1.68 -17.77 6.55
N LEU A 131 1.99 -17.67 7.85
CA LEU A 131 3.31 -18.02 8.38
C LEU A 131 3.62 -19.50 8.16
N VAL A 132 2.69 -20.40 8.48
CA VAL A 132 2.86 -21.84 8.25
C VAL A 132 3.13 -22.10 6.78
N ARG A 133 2.34 -21.51 5.87
CA ARG A 133 2.54 -21.68 4.41
C ARG A 133 3.90 -21.19 3.94
N LYS A 134 4.33 -20.02 4.42
CA LYS A 134 5.64 -19.46 4.06
C LYS A 134 6.75 -20.39 4.51
N LEU A 135 6.73 -20.83 5.77
CA LEU A 135 7.79 -21.67 6.34
C LEU A 135 7.81 -23.09 5.77
N GLU A 136 6.65 -23.65 5.40
CA GLU A 136 6.55 -24.92 4.66
C GLU A 136 7.20 -24.85 3.27
N GLY A 137 7.33 -23.67 2.68
CA GLY A 137 8.11 -23.45 1.47
C GLY A 137 9.60 -23.69 1.64
N PHE A 138 10.13 -23.68 2.87
CA PHE A 138 11.55 -23.85 3.18
C PHE A 138 11.87 -25.22 3.75
N VAL A 139 11.01 -25.75 4.63
CA VAL A 139 11.21 -27.02 5.34
C VAL A 139 9.89 -27.76 5.55
N SER A 140 9.94 -29.07 5.71
CA SER A 140 8.77 -29.83 6.17
C SER A 140 8.55 -29.58 7.65
N LEU A 141 7.35 -29.12 8.02
CA LEU A 141 6.95 -28.86 9.40
C LEU A 141 6.11 -30.02 9.93
N SER A 142 6.37 -30.45 11.15
CA SER A 142 5.53 -31.40 11.87
C SER A 142 4.20 -30.75 12.29
N ASP A 143 3.20 -31.57 12.63
CA ASP A 143 1.93 -31.05 13.14
C ASP A 143 2.10 -30.30 14.46
N ALA A 144 3.07 -30.70 15.28
CA ALA A 144 3.43 -29.99 16.52
C ALA A 144 4.03 -28.60 16.22
N ASP A 145 4.91 -28.49 15.20
CA ASP A 145 5.45 -27.20 14.76
C ASP A 145 4.36 -26.29 14.24
N LYS A 146 3.43 -26.81 13.42
CA LYS A 146 2.26 -26.04 12.90
C LYS A 146 1.38 -25.56 14.05
N ALA A 147 1.06 -26.43 15.00
CA ALA A 147 0.26 -26.06 16.17
C ALA A 147 0.94 -24.97 17.03
N LEU A 148 2.26 -25.01 17.17
CA LEU A 148 3.02 -23.97 17.84
C LEU A 148 2.93 -22.64 17.07
N LEU A 149 3.14 -22.64 15.75
CA LEU A 149 3.02 -21.44 14.92
C LEU A 149 1.61 -20.84 14.97
N GLU A 150 0.56 -21.66 14.96
CA GLU A 150 -0.83 -21.21 15.13
C GLU A 150 -1.03 -20.53 16.50
N ARG A 151 -0.50 -21.13 17.56
CA ARG A 151 -0.61 -20.61 18.93
C ARG A 151 0.11 -19.26 19.10
N ILE A 152 1.31 -19.10 18.59
CA ILE A 152 2.07 -17.85 18.71
C ILE A 152 1.49 -16.73 17.80
N SER A 153 0.73 -17.12 16.76
CA SER A 153 0.04 -16.20 15.85
C SER A 153 -1.37 -15.81 16.29
N ALA A 154 -1.93 -16.48 17.31
CA ALA A 154 -3.31 -16.25 17.76
C ALA A 154 -3.57 -14.84 18.33
N PRO A 155 -2.66 -14.22 19.15
CA PRO A 155 -2.89 -12.92 19.75
C PRO A 155 -2.69 -11.78 18.74
N SER A 156 -3.50 -11.76 17.69
CA SER A 156 -3.43 -10.77 16.62
C SER A 156 -4.31 -9.55 16.87
N ARG A 157 -3.92 -8.40 16.32
CA ARG A 157 -4.70 -7.16 16.34
C ARG A 157 -4.72 -6.50 14.96
N ILE A 158 -5.78 -5.73 14.69
CA ILE A 158 -5.89 -4.95 13.46
C ILE A 158 -5.27 -3.58 13.71
N ILE A 159 -4.34 -3.23 12.83
CA ILE A 159 -3.66 -1.92 12.80
C ILE A 159 -4.15 -1.19 11.54
N PRO A 160 -4.62 0.07 11.65
CA PRO A 160 -5.01 0.87 10.50
C PRO A 160 -3.86 1.07 9.50
N ALA A 161 -4.20 1.41 8.25
CA ALA A 161 -3.22 1.83 7.27
C ALA A 161 -2.47 3.10 7.73
N GLN A 162 -1.24 3.30 7.24
CA GLN A 162 -0.37 4.45 7.53
C GLN A 162 -0.03 4.60 9.03
N THR A 163 0.11 3.46 9.72
CA THR A 163 0.51 3.39 11.13
C THR A 163 1.90 2.77 11.25
N ASP A 164 2.79 3.41 11.99
CA ASP A 164 4.12 2.89 12.25
C ASP A 164 4.04 1.70 13.23
N LEU A 165 4.53 0.55 12.81
CA LEU A 165 4.76 -0.62 13.66
C LEU A 165 6.08 -0.49 14.41
N VAL A 166 7.08 0.05 13.73
CA VAL A 166 8.44 0.29 14.20
C VAL A 166 8.87 1.65 13.70
N ARG A 167 9.59 2.42 14.52
CA ARG A 167 10.20 3.70 14.12
C ARG A 167 11.71 3.63 14.24
N GLU A 168 12.40 4.24 13.27
CA GLU A 168 13.84 4.47 13.36
C GLU A 168 14.20 5.24 14.64
N GLY A 169 15.17 4.75 15.40
CA GLY A 169 15.60 5.30 16.69
C GLY A 169 14.86 4.79 17.92
N ASP A 170 13.72 4.12 17.77
CA ASP A 170 13.00 3.51 18.90
C ASP A 170 13.69 2.22 19.37
N ALA A 171 13.60 1.91 20.66
CA ALA A 171 13.96 0.59 21.17
C ALA A 171 12.97 -0.46 20.67
N PRO A 172 13.43 -1.64 20.22
CA PRO A 172 12.56 -2.69 19.71
C PRO A 172 11.63 -3.23 20.80
N LYS A 173 10.32 -3.33 20.49
CA LYS A 173 9.28 -3.82 21.42
C LYS A 173 8.99 -5.31 21.25
N GLY A 174 9.41 -5.90 20.16
CA GLY A 174 9.15 -7.29 19.79
C GLY A 174 9.17 -7.48 18.28
N VAL A 175 9.00 -8.72 17.87
CA VAL A 175 8.96 -9.14 16.47
C VAL A 175 7.53 -9.03 15.96
N PHE A 176 7.28 -8.18 14.98
CA PHE A 176 5.97 -8.11 14.34
C PHE A 176 5.87 -9.15 13.21
N LEU A 177 4.75 -9.86 13.16
CA LEU A 177 4.36 -10.77 12.09
C LEU A 177 3.14 -10.20 11.38
N ILE A 178 3.20 -10.10 10.06
CA ILE A 178 2.04 -9.71 9.23
C ILE A 178 1.21 -10.96 8.92
N LEU A 179 -0.06 -10.97 9.30
CA LEU A 179 -1.00 -12.05 8.97
C LEU A 179 -1.92 -11.69 7.80
N GLU A 180 -2.32 -10.42 7.72
CA GLU A 180 -3.14 -9.89 6.63
C GLU A 180 -2.71 -8.46 6.31
N GLY A 181 -2.91 -8.03 5.08
CA GLY A 181 -2.52 -6.69 4.61
C GLY A 181 -1.09 -6.63 4.10
N MET A 182 -0.56 -5.42 4.00
CA MET A 182 0.79 -5.15 3.51
C MET A 182 1.40 -4.00 4.30
N ALA A 183 2.69 -4.11 4.62
CA ALA A 183 3.50 -3.06 5.21
C ALA A 183 4.77 -2.82 4.38
N CYS A 184 5.53 -1.78 4.68
CA CYS A 184 6.83 -1.56 4.06
C CYS A 184 7.87 -1.12 5.08
N ARG A 185 9.12 -1.50 4.82
CA ARG A 185 10.32 -1.04 5.51
C ARG A 185 10.93 0.11 4.72
N HIS A 186 11.21 1.23 5.36
CA HIS A 186 11.77 2.40 4.69
C HIS A 186 12.71 3.20 5.57
N LYS A 187 13.54 4.01 4.92
CA LYS A 187 14.34 5.07 5.57
C LYS A 187 14.05 6.41 4.92
N VAL A 188 14.18 7.47 5.72
CA VAL A 188 13.99 8.85 5.26
C VAL A 188 15.27 9.64 5.50
N ARG A 189 15.76 10.33 4.47
CA ARG A 189 16.93 11.22 4.58
C ARG A 189 16.53 12.56 5.19
N ALA A 190 17.51 13.31 5.67
CA ALA A 190 17.31 14.65 6.24
C ALA A 190 16.58 15.63 5.29
N ASN A 191 16.71 15.45 3.97
CA ASN A 191 16.01 16.26 2.95
C ASN A 191 14.57 15.79 2.67
N GLY A 192 14.05 14.80 3.40
CA GLY A 192 12.72 14.23 3.23
C GLY A 192 12.61 13.15 2.15
N ALA A 193 13.68 12.85 1.40
CA ALA A 193 13.65 11.77 0.43
C ALA A 193 13.54 10.41 1.13
N ARG A 194 12.54 9.60 0.73
CA ARG A 194 12.27 8.28 1.27
C ARG A 194 12.75 7.19 0.32
N GLN A 195 13.34 6.14 0.86
CA GLN A 195 13.62 4.90 0.14
C GLN A 195 12.88 3.74 0.80
N ILE A 196 12.01 3.07 0.07
CA ILE A 196 11.41 1.80 0.49
C ILE A 196 12.39 0.69 0.15
N MET A 197 12.72 -0.13 1.14
CA MET A 197 13.73 -1.18 1.06
C MET A 197 13.14 -2.59 1.07
N ALA A 198 11.90 -2.76 1.54
CA ALA A 198 11.18 -4.02 1.50
C ALA A 198 9.67 -3.79 1.59
N TYR A 199 8.90 -4.70 0.99
CA TYR A 199 7.49 -4.89 1.29
C TYR A 199 7.32 -6.13 2.15
N LEU A 200 6.49 -6.02 3.16
CA LEU A 200 6.13 -7.09 4.08
C LEU A 200 4.73 -7.57 3.71
N VAL A 201 4.63 -8.82 3.31
CA VAL A 201 3.37 -9.48 2.92
C VAL A 201 2.93 -10.47 3.99
N PRO A 202 1.71 -11.04 3.94
CA PRO A 202 1.29 -12.04 4.93
C PRO A 202 2.31 -13.18 5.08
N GLY A 203 2.63 -13.52 6.33
CA GLY A 203 3.67 -14.50 6.69
C GLY A 203 5.07 -13.91 6.88
N ASP A 204 5.27 -12.62 6.61
CA ASP A 204 6.56 -11.96 6.82
C ASP A 204 6.71 -11.46 8.25
N PHE A 205 7.94 -11.58 8.75
CA PHE A 205 8.37 -10.97 10.00
C PHE A 205 8.97 -9.58 9.77
N CYS A 206 8.81 -8.73 10.75
CA CYS A 206 9.57 -7.48 10.87
C CYS A 206 10.76 -7.76 11.78
N ASP A 207 11.89 -8.11 11.19
CA ASP A 207 13.17 -8.33 11.87
C ASP A 207 13.13 -9.35 13.02
N LEU A 208 13.48 -10.61 12.72
CA LEU A 208 13.44 -11.70 13.71
C LEU A 208 14.41 -11.48 14.89
N ASP A 209 15.56 -10.88 14.63
CA ASP A 209 16.66 -10.75 15.60
C ASP A 209 16.66 -9.38 16.31
N VAL A 210 15.50 -8.72 16.44
CA VAL A 210 15.38 -7.40 17.09
C VAL A 210 15.91 -7.38 18.52
N ALA A 211 15.93 -8.53 19.22
CA ALA A 211 16.44 -8.62 20.57
C ALA A 211 17.95 -8.33 20.69
N LEU A 212 18.69 -8.34 19.57
CA LEU A 212 20.11 -8.05 19.47
C LEU A 212 20.38 -6.57 19.23
N LEU A 213 19.34 -5.77 18.99
CA LEU A 213 19.45 -4.36 18.64
C LEU A 213 19.09 -3.47 19.84
N ASP A 214 19.87 -2.45 20.08
CA ASP A 214 19.55 -1.42 21.09
C ASP A 214 18.47 -0.47 20.54
N THR A 215 18.58 -0.12 19.28
CA THR A 215 17.63 0.77 18.56
C THR A 215 17.40 0.30 17.15
N MET A 216 16.19 0.60 16.64
CA MET A 216 15.84 0.31 15.25
C MET A 216 16.49 1.31 14.31
N ASP A 217 17.08 0.82 13.23
CA ASP A 217 17.77 1.62 12.21
C ASP A 217 16.86 2.01 11.02
N HIS A 218 15.57 1.66 11.05
CA HIS A 218 14.58 1.92 9.99
C HIS A 218 13.16 1.99 10.57
N THR A 219 12.23 2.46 9.73
CA THR A 219 10.80 2.52 10.04
C THR A 219 10.03 1.46 9.27
N ILE A 220 9.03 0.84 9.92
CA ILE A 220 8.07 -0.05 9.28
C ILE A 220 6.67 0.54 9.43
N VAL A 221 6.00 0.78 8.30
CA VAL A 221 4.66 1.39 8.24
C VAL A 221 3.69 0.50 7.47
N THR A 222 2.45 0.40 7.96
CA THR A 222 1.36 -0.31 7.28
C THR A 222 0.90 0.45 6.04
N LEU A 223 0.74 -0.24 4.91
CA LEU A 223 0.23 0.34 3.65
C LEU A 223 -1.28 0.14 3.47
N SER A 224 -1.83 -0.88 4.10
CA SER A 224 -3.26 -1.16 4.23
C SER A 224 -3.59 -1.41 5.68
N ALA A 225 -4.87 -1.60 6.03
CA ALA A 225 -5.21 -2.22 7.31
C ALA A 225 -4.51 -3.59 7.39
N CYS A 226 -3.76 -3.82 8.46
CA CYS A 226 -2.98 -5.04 8.67
C CYS A 226 -3.44 -5.76 9.92
N LYS A 227 -3.59 -7.07 9.82
CA LYS A 227 -3.69 -7.95 11.00
C LYS A 227 -2.28 -8.38 11.37
N VAL A 228 -1.85 -8.02 12.56
CA VAL A 228 -0.48 -8.23 13.02
C VAL A 228 -0.43 -8.91 14.38
N VAL A 229 0.65 -9.63 14.61
CA VAL A 229 1.02 -10.17 15.93
C VAL A 229 2.32 -9.50 16.36
N CYS A 230 2.45 -9.14 17.61
CA CYS A 230 3.71 -8.75 18.23
C CYS A 230 4.19 -9.89 19.12
N ILE A 231 5.22 -10.59 18.67
CA ILE A 231 5.79 -11.76 19.35
C ILE A 231 6.94 -11.26 20.24
N SER A 232 6.94 -11.67 21.51
CA SER A 232 8.02 -11.26 22.40
C SER A 232 9.34 -11.92 22.00
N PRO A 233 10.49 -11.25 22.18
CA PRO A 233 11.80 -11.82 21.89
C PRO A 233 12.07 -13.13 22.64
N LYS A 234 11.50 -13.28 23.85
CA LYS A 234 11.62 -14.52 24.64
C LYS A 234 10.99 -15.72 23.95
N VAL A 235 9.82 -15.53 23.33
CA VAL A 235 9.14 -16.61 22.58
C VAL A 235 9.94 -17.00 21.35
N ILE A 236 10.53 -16.03 20.65
CA ILE A 236 11.42 -16.33 19.51
C ILE A 236 12.65 -17.10 19.97
N ALA A 237 13.29 -16.68 21.06
CA ALA A 237 14.44 -17.39 21.63
C ALA A 237 14.09 -18.84 22.03
N GLU A 238 12.96 -19.05 22.69
CA GLU A 238 12.45 -20.39 23.06
C GLU A 238 12.24 -21.27 21.82
N VAL A 239 11.63 -20.73 20.76
CA VAL A 239 11.44 -21.44 19.49
C VAL A 239 12.79 -21.80 18.86
N MET A 240 13.73 -20.85 18.84
CA MET A 240 15.07 -21.06 18.28
C MET A 240 15.88 -22.13 19.03
N GLU A 241 15.70 -22.22 20.34
CA GLU A 241 16.44 -23.16 21.20
C GLU A 241 15.83 -24.57 21.21
N HIS A 242 14.49 -24.67 21.26
CA HIS A 242 13.81 -25.94 21.52
C HIS A 242 13.15 -26.58 20.28
N HIS A 243 13.03 -25.84 19.15
CA HIS A 243 12.37 -26.33 17.93
C HIS A 243 13.30 -26.24 16.70
N PRO A 244 14.22 -27.20 16.51
CA PRO A 244 15.28 -27.11 15.49
C PRO A 244 14.77 -26.92 14.05
N GLN A 245 13.63 -27.53 13.68
CA GLN A 245 13.06 -27.37 12.34
C GLN A 245 12.48 -25.95 12.16
N LEU A 246 11.80 -25.42 13.17
CA LEU A 246 11.34 -24.03 13.15
C LEU A 246 12.50 -23.05 13.14
N ALA A 247 13.53 -23.28 13.96
CA ALA A 247 14.74 -22.48 13.96
C ALA A 247 15.39 -22.43 12.57
N ARG A 248 15.47 -23.58 11.89
CA ARG A 248 15.96 -23.64 10.51
C ARG A 248 15.07 -22.85 9.55
N ALA A 249 13.74 -23.00 9.64
CA ALA A 249 12.79 -22.27 8.79
C ALA A 249 12.85 -20.75 8.99
N LEU A 250 12.95 -20.30 10.24
CA LEU A 250 13.09 -18.90 10.61
C LEU A 250 14.40 -18.30 10.08
N ARG A 251 15.53 -19.03 10.22
CA ARG A 251 16.81 -18.62 9.61
C ARG A 251 16.73 -18.53 8.09
N MET A 252 16.04 -19.48 7.43
CA MET A 252 15.81 -19.39 5.99
C MET A 252 15.02 -18.16 5.63
N SER A 253 14.01 -17.77 6.42
CA SER A 253 13.26 -16.52 6.20
C SER A 253 14.19 -15.30 6.24
N THR A 254 15.09 -15.20 7.23
CA THR A 254 16.07 -14.09 7.31
C THR A 254 16.99 -14.07 6.10
N LEU A 255 17.52 -15.24 5.68
CA LEU A 255 18.39 -15.34 4.50
C LEU A 255 17.67 -14.94 3.20
N VAL A 256 16.36 -15.23 3.09
CA VAL A 256 15.53 -14.80 1.95
C VAL A 256 15.32 -13.29 1.98
N ASP A 257 15.10 -12.69 3.15
CA ASP A 257 14.97 -11.23 3.28
C ASP A 257 16.27 -10.53 2.85
N GLU A 258 17.42 -11.03 3.27
CA GLU A 258 18.73 -10.55 2.82
C GLU A 258 18.94 -10.74 1.30
N ALA A 259 18.54 -11.90 0.77
CA ALA A 259 18.64 -12.17 -0.67
C ALA A 259 17.73 -11.24 -1.49
N THR A 260 16.54 -10.97 -0.99
CA THR A 260 15.61 -10.02 -1.58
C THR A 260 16.21 -8.60 -1.58
N LEU A 261 16.84 -8.18 -0.48
CA LEU A 261 17.51 -6.87 -0.41
C LEU A 261 18.67 -6.78 -1.43
N ARG A 262 19.47 -7.84 -1.60
CA ARG A 262 20.51 -7.91 -2.64
C ARG A 262 19.93 -7.77 -4.04
N GLU A 263 18.81 -8.42 -4.31
CA GLU A 263 18.11 -8.33 -5.60
C GLU A 263 17.54 -6.93 -5.85
N TRP A 264 17.02 -6.27 -4.81
CA TRP A 264 16.56 -4.87 -4.90
C TRP A 264 17.71 -3.89 -5.13
N LEU A 265 18.88 -4.16 -4.58
CA LEU A 265 20.09 -3.38 -4.89
C LEU A 265 20.46 -3.49 -6.37
N MET A 266 20.43 -4.71 -6.94
CA MET A 266 20.59 -4.95 -8.37
C MET A 266 19.52 -4.22 -9.20
N ASN A 267 18.26 -4.24 -8.74
CA ASN A 267 17.16 -3.53 -9.38
C ASN A 267 17.48 -2.04 -9.50
N VAL A 268 17.81 -1.38 -8.39
CA VAL A 268 18.07 0.07 -8.38
C VAL A 268 19.36 0.44 -9.10
N GLY A 269 20.40 -0.41 -9.00
CA GLY A 269 21.72 -0.12 -9.53
C GLY A 269 21.90 -0.39 -11.03
N CYS A 270 21.29 -1.49 -11.54
CA CYS A 270 21.65 -2.02 -12.87
C CYS A 270 20.50 -2.15 -13.86
N ARG A 271 19.22 -2.29 -13.39
CA ARG A 271 18.09 -2.50 -14.30
C ARG A 271 17.52 -1.17 -14.81
N SER A 272 16.95 -1.18 -16.02
CA SER A 272 16.16 -0.08 -16.53
C SER A 272 14.88 0.14 -15.72
N ALA A 273 14.23 1.28 -15.85
CA ALA A 273 12.99 1.58 -15.13
C ALA A 273 11.90 0.54 -15.41
N LEU A 274 11.80 0.07 -16.65
CA LEU A 274 10.81 -0.92 -17.06
C LEU A 274 11.07 -2.27 -16.40
N GLU A 275 12.31 -2.73 -16.41
CA GLU A 275 12.75 -3.98 -15.78
C GLU A 275 12.56 -3.94 -14.26
N ARG A 276 12.88 -2.81 -13.59
CA ARG A 276 12.70 -2.64 -12.13
C ARG A 276 11.26 -2.85 -11.69
N VAL A 277 10.34 -2.18 -12.38
CA VAL A 277 8.91 -2.27 -12.05
C VAL A 277 8.37 -3.65 -12.37
N ALA A 278 8.74 -4.22 -13.52
CA ALA A 278 8.35 -5.58 -13.92
C ALA A 278 8.87 -6.63 -12.92
N HIS A 279 10.13 -6.50 -12.48
CA HIS A 279 10.75 -7.40 -11.50
C HIS A 279 10.02 -7.35 -10.15
N LEU A 280 9.75 -6.16 -9.63
CA LEU A 280 8.98 -5.99 -8.40
C LEU A 280 7.61 -6.67 -8.46
N PHE A 281 6.91 -6.54 -9.59
CA PHE A 281 5.60 -7.16 -9.75
C PHE A 281 5.66 -8.69 -9.84
N CYS A 282 6.69 -9.23 -10.49
CA CYS A 282 6.94 -10.67 -10.51
C CYS A 282 7.29 -11.22 -9.12
N GLU A 283 8.12 -10.51 -8.37
CA GLU A 283 8.49 -10.89 -7.00
C GLU A 283 7.26 -10.94 -6.08
N LEU A 284 6.49 -9.85 -6.04
CA LEU A 284 5.29 -9.79 -5.21
C LEU A 284 4.28 -10.87 -5.60
N GLN A 285 4.10 -11.14 -6.90
CA GLN A 285 3.21 -12.19 -7.38
C GLN A 285 3.61 -13.56 -6.82
N VAL A 286 4.89 -13.93 -6.87
CA VAL A 286 5.39 -15.20 -6.33
C VAL A 286 5.20 -15.26 -4.82
N ARG A 287 5.57 -14.20 -4.08
CA ARG A 287 5.43 -14.16 -2.62
C ARG A 287 3.97 -14.26 -2.17
N MET A 288 3.05 -13.59 -2.86
CA MET A 288 1.61 -13.64 -2.59
C MET A 288 0.99 -15.00 -2.95
N GLN A 289 1.51 -15.68 -3.99
CA GLN A 289 1.07 -17.05 -4.32
C GLN A 289 1.45 -18.06 -3.25
N VAL A 290 2.66 -18.00 -2.71
CA VAL A 290 3.14 -18.91 -1.65
C VAL A 290 2.20 -18.89 -0.45
N VAL A 291 1.77 -17.72 -0.05
CA VAL A 291 0.84 -17.54 1.08
C VAL A 291 -0.64 -17.61 0.67
N ARG A 292 -0.92 -17.93 -0.58
CA ARG A 292 -2.28 -18.09 -1.16
C ARG A 292 -3.18 -16.86 -1.01
N VAL A 293 -2.60 -15.68 -1.09
CA VAL A 293 -3.30 -14.40 -1.11
C VAL A 293 -3.53 -13.91 -2.54
N ALA A 294 -2.68 -14.32 -3.49
CA ALA A 294 -2.91 -14.06 -4.90
C ALA A 294 -4.00 -14.99 -5.46
N ASP A 295 -4.84 -14.43 -6.33
CA ASP A 295 -5.84 -15.14 -7.12
C ASP A 295 -5.30 -15.27 -8.56
N GLY A 296 -4.65 -16.39 -8.85
CA GLY A 296 -3.88 -16.57 -10.08
C GLY A 296 -2.78 -15.52 -10.21
N ASN A 297 -2.86 -14.74 -11.29
CA ASN A 297 -1.91 -13.65 -11.56
C ASN A 297 -2.38 -12.28 -11.04
N SER A 298 -3.36 -12.26 -10.13
CA SER A 298 -3.92 -11.02 -9.57
C SER A 298 -3.73 -10.97 -8.06
N TYR A 299 -3.35 -9.81 -7.54
CA TYR A 299 -3.20 -9.56 -6.11
C TYR A 299 -3.44 -8.10 -5.75
N ASP A 300 -3.77 -7.84 -4.49
CA ASP A 300 -3.95 -6.48 -4.00
C ASP A 300 -2.60 -5.79 -3.86
N LEU A 301 -2.50 -4.58 -4.40
CA LEU A 301 -1.31 -3.75 -4.41
C LEU A 301 -1.64 -2.40 -3.77
N PRO A 302 -1.70 -2.31 -2.43
CA PRO A 302 -2.05 -1.09 -1.71
C PRO A 302 -0.91 -0.05 -1.71
N ILE A 303 -0.05 -0.10 -2.71
CA ILE A 303 1.12 0.76 -2.86
C ILE A 303 0.72 1.97 -3.71
N THR A 304 1.00 3.16 -3.21
CA THR A 304 0.80 4.40 -3.97
C THR A 304 1.84 4.55 -5.08
N GLN A 305 1.57 5.40 -6.07
CA GLN A 305 2.58 5.73 -7.09
C GLN A 305 3.84 6.33 -6.47
N ALA A 306 3.70 7.19 -5.46
CA ALA A 306 4.86 7.70 -4.72
C ALA A 306 5.64 6.55 -4.05
N GLY A 307 4.94 5.59 -3.43
CA GLY A 307 5.59 4.41 -2.85
C GLY A 307 6.32 3.55 -3.89
N LEU A 308 5.72 3.31 -5.06
CA LEU A 308 6.41 2.61 -6.16
C LEU A 308 7.64 3.38 -6.66
N ALA A 309 7.55 4.71 -6.74
CA ALA A 309 8.68 5.57 -7.09
C ALA A 309 9.82 5.49 -6.06
N ASP A 310 9.46 5.58 -4.76
CA ASP A 310 10.39 5.43 -3.64
C ASP A 310 11.05 4.04 -3.57
N THR A 311 10.35 2.99 -4.04
CA THR A 311 10.89 1.63 -4.12
C THR A 311 11.88 1.47 -5.27
N THR A 312 11.52 2.03 -6.43
CA THR A 312 12.28 1.79 -7.68
C THR A 312 13.37 2.83 -7.94
N GLY A 313 13.48 3.86 -7.07
CA GLY A 313 14.42 4.97 -7.25
C GLY A 313 14.09 5.83 -8.47
N LEU A 314 12.81 5.90 -8.86
CA LEU A 314 12.35 6.68 -10.01
C LEU A 314 11.63 7.96 -9.56
N SER A 315 11.65 8.99 -10.40
CA SER A 315 10.70 10.09 -10.21
C SER A 315 9.28 9.66 -10.53
N SER A 316 8.28 10.31 -9.92
CA SER A 316 6.85 10.01 -10.17
C SER A 316 6.50 10.12 -11.67
N VAL A 317 7.09 11.07 -12.39
CA VAL A 317 6.88 11.24 -13.84
C VAL A 317 7.44 10.05 -14.63
N HIS A 318 8.65 9.60 -14.28
CA HIS A 318 9.28 8.46 -14.94
C HIS A 318 8.53 7.17 -14.63
N LEU A 319 8.14 6.94 -13.36
CA LEU A 319 7.31 5.81 -12.97
C LEU A 319 6.00 5.77 -13.76
N ASN A 320 5.29 6.90 -13.89
CA ASN A 320 4.04 6.96 -14.64
C ASN A 320 4.23 6.55 -16.11
N ARG A 321 5.28 7.02 -16.76
CA ARG A 321 5.63 6.61 -18.13
C ARG A 321 5.85 5.10 -18.21
N THR A 322 6.64 4.55 -17.30
CA THR A 322 6.93 3.11 -17.19
C THR A 322 5.67 2.29 -16.99
N MET A 323 4.78 2.71 -16.09
CA MET A 323 3.50 2.05 -15.85
C MET A 323 2.58 2.07 -17.07
N GLN A 324 2.54 3.18 -17.82
CA GLN A 324 1.79 3.28 -19.06
C GLN A 324 2.36 2.37 -20.14
N GLU A 325 3.69 2.26 -20.24
CA GLU A 325 4.37 1.38 -21.18
C GLU A 325 4.03 -0.08 -20.91
N LEU A 326 4.10 -0.55 -19.66
CA LEU A 326 3.68 -1.90 -19.28
C LEU A 326 2.21 -2.19 -19.61
N ARG A 327 1.32 -1.21 -19.41
CA ARG A 327 -0.11 -1.32 -19.75
C ARG A 327 -0.33 -1.38 -21.26
N ARG A 328 0.33 -0.52 -22.05
CA ARG A 328 0.22 -0.50 -23.53
C ARG A 328 0.78 -1.78 -24.16
N ALA A 329 1.83 -2.35 -23.56
CA ALA A 329 2.38 -3.64 -23.96
C ALA A 329 1.48 -4.83 -23.60
N GLY A 330 0.35 -4.61 -22.92
CA GLY A 330 -0.59 -5.67 -22.53
C GLY A 330 -0.05 -6.60 -21.43
N LEU A 331 0.97 -6.14 -20.66
CA LEU A 331 1.61 -6.96 -19.65
C LEU A 331 0.89 -6.92 -18.30
N ILE A 332 0.31 -5.76 -17.96
CA ILE A 332 -0.34 -5.53 -16.66
C ILE A 332 -1.64 -4.75 -16.80
N LYS A 333 -2.51 -4.93 -15.80
CA LYS A 333 -3.69 -4.11 -15.56
C LYS A 333 -3.73 -3.77 -14.07
N LEU A 334 -3.82 -2.48 -13.73
CA LEU A 334 -3.96 -2.01 -12.35
C LEU A 334 -5.28 -1.24 -12.24
N ARG A 335 -6.21 -1.74 -11.42
CA ARG A 335 -7.50 -1.10 -11.13
C ARG A 335 -7.82 -1.28 -9.65
N GLN A 336 -8.33 -0.23 -9.01
CA GLN A 336 -8.78 -0.25 -7.61
C GLN A 336 -7.74 -0.91 -6.65
N ARG A 337 -6.46 -0.53 -6.80
CA ARG A 337 -5.35 -1.11 -6.04
C ARG A 337 -5.18 -2.63 -6.19
N ARG A 338 -5.72 -3.22 -7.26
CA ARG A 338 -5.49 -4.63 -7.61
C ARG A 338 -4.69 -4.70 -8.89
N LEU A 339 -3.54 -5.34 -8.82
CA LEU A 339 -2.68 -5.63 -9.97
C LEU A 339 -3.07 -6.98 -10.56
N THR A 340 -3.24 -7.03 -11.87
CA THR A 340 -3.37 -8.25 -12.65
C THR A 340 -2.23 -8.29 -13.66
N ILE A 341 -1.41 -9.33 -13.62
CA ILE A 341 -0.41 -9.61 -14.64
C ILE A 341 -1.11 -10.38 -15.78
N LEU A 342 -1.18 -9.75 -16.95
CA LEU A 342 -1.91 -10.30 -18.08
C LEU A 342 -1.07 -11.33 -18.85
N ASP A 343 0.24 -11.16 -18.90
CA ASP A 343 1.19 -12.06 -19.53
C ASP A 343 2.42 -12.25 -18.61
N LEU A 344 2.32 -13.22 -17.72
CA LEU A 344 3.37 -13.48 -16.73
C LEU A 344 4.67 -13.99 -17.38
N PRO A 345 4.67 -14.93 -18.34
CA PRO A 345 5.91 -15.36 -18.99
C PRO A 345 6.66 -14.22 -19.65
N ARG A 346 5.96 -13.35 -20.38
CA ARG A 346 6.56 -12.20 -21.05
C ARG A 346 7.04 -11.14 -20.05
N LEU A 347 6.31 -10.92 -18.94
CA LEU A 347 6.73 -10.00 -17.88
C LEU A 347 8.00 -10.51 -17.18
N ARG A 348 8.08 -11.83 -16.89
CA ARG A 348 9.26 -12.47 -16.31
C ARG A 348 10.47 -12.35 -17.25
N THR A 349 10.29 -12.56 -18.55
CA THR A 349 11.35 -12.39 -19.56
C THR A 349 11.84 -10.94 -19.61
N LEU A 350 10.94 -9.97 -19.65
CA LEU A 350 11.26 -8.55 -19.63
C LEU A 350 12.06 -8.15 -18.39
N ALA A 351 11.69 -8.68 -17.24
CA ALA A 351 12.33 -8.39 -15.94
C ALA A 351 13.61 -9.20 -15.71
N GLU A 352 13.96 -10.15 -16.59
CA GLU A 352 14.97 -11.18 -16.32
C GLU A 352 14.75 -11.86 -14.95
N PHE A 353 13.47 -12.03 -14.56
CA PHE A 353 13.09 -12.48 -13.24
C PHE A 353 13.39 -13.95 -13.03
N LYS A 354 14.15 -14.24 -11.97
CA LYS A 354 14.43 -15.60 -11.49
C LYS A 354 14.10 -15.66 -10.01
N ALA A 355 13.18 -16.54 -9.62
CA ALA A 355 12.72 -16.68 -8.23
C ALA A 355 13.69 -17.46 -7.31
N ASN A 356 14.90 -17.78 -7.78
CA ASN A 356 15.86 -18.61 -7.04
C ASN A 356 16.27 -18.01 -5.68
N TYR A 357 16.36 -16.70 -5.56
CA TYR A 357 16.70 -16.00 -4.33
C TYR A 357 15.59 -16.08 -3.26
N LEU A 358 14.36 -16.44 -3.64
CA LEU A 358 13.26 -16.66 -2.70
C LEU A 358 13.30 -18.04 -2.05
N HIS A 359 14.16 -18.95 -2.52
CA HIS A 359 14.40 -20.30 -1.98
C HIS A 359 13.14 -21.13 -1.71
N LEU A 360 12.10 -20.98 -2.52
CA LEU A 360 10.78 -21.58 -2.33
C LEU A 360 10.66 -23.04 -2.78
N GLY A 361 11.79 -23.75 -2.98
CA GLY A 361 11.79 -25.14 -3.44
C GLY A 361 11.07 -25.33 -4.78
N GLY A 362 10.33 -26.42 -4.95
CA GLY A 362 9.57 -26.70 -6.18
C GLY A 362 8.31 -25.85 -6.39
N LEU A 363 7.90 -24.99 -5.42
CA LEU A 363 6.72 -24.13 -5.52
C LEU A 363 6.90 -22.93 -6.47
N ALA A 364 8.13 -22.55 -6.77
CA ALA A 364 8.43 -21.42 -7.65
C ALA A 364 8.51 -21.79 -9.15
N ALA A 365 8.40 -23.06 -9.48
CA ALA A 365 8.55 -23.59 -10.85
C ALA A 365 7.21 -23.85 -11.57
N ALA A 366 6.06 -23.61 -10.91
CA ALA A 366 4.73 -23.83 -11.46
C ALA A 366 4.08 -22.55 -12.01
#